data_bd952d053dae04d3bdbdf516167b765a
#
_entry.id   bd952d053dae04d3bdbdf516167b765a
#
_cell.length_a   1.000
_cell.length_b   1.000
_cell.length_c   1.000
_cell.angle_alpha   90.00
_cell.angle_beta   90.00
_cell.angle_gamma   90.00
#
_symmetry.space_group_name_H-M   'P 1'
#
loop_
_entity.id
_entity.type
_entity.pdbx_description
1 polymer ?
#
loop_
_entity_poly.entity_id
_entity_poly.type
_entity_poly.pdbx_seq_one_letter_code
_entity_poly.pdbx_strand_id
1 'polypeptide(L)'
;MKMTRRDFLNVSTAAAVVCAATLLPVEKAPPAQQTLAAQNLLEQAYLYAFPLVIMDATRTASTNTRTATSNKAPINQFIHAEKLADATTRAVVTPNVDTIYTQAFLDVGAEPMIYGVPQTDRFFNVQVLDAWTNTAAVLETPGLYAITRADWQGELPEGVQRIDVPTTMVWTIARIVLSGQEDLPNVRAIQDKMQLMPLSAYQAGGWTAPAGSYDPANDFVPVKHVLA
;
A
#
# COMPACT_ATOMS: atom_id res chain seq x y z
N MET A 1 21.62 1.72 20.01
CA MET A 1 20.46 0.94 20.52
C MET A 1 19.39 1.03 19.44
N LYS A 2 19.04 -0.09 18.78
CA LYS A 2 18.01 -0.07 17.72
C LYS A 2 16.62 -0.06 18.39
N MET A 3 15.93 1.05 18.29
CA MET A 3 14.57 1.20 18.77
C MET A 3 13.61 0.49 17.81
N THR A 4 12.77 -0.39 18.32
CA THR A 4 11.77 -1.09 17.50
C THR A 4 10.53 -0.21 17.33
N ARG A 5 9.69 -0.49 16.31
CA ARG A 5 8.40 0.19 16.08
C ARG A 5 7.46 0.11 17.29
N ARG A 6 7.56 -1.00 18.03
CA ARG A 6 6.79 -1.24 19.25
C ARG A 6 7.25 -0.34 20.39
N ASP A 7 8.55 -0.05 20.47
CA ASP A 7 9.13 0.85 21.47
C ASP A 7 8.70 2.30 21.24
N PHE A 8 8.53 2.71 19.96
CA PHE A 8 8.04 4.06 19.63
C PHE A 8 6.56 4.27 19.99
N LEU A 9 5.69 3.28 19.75
CA LEU A 9 4.28 3.35 20.16
C LEU A 9 4.12 3.37 21.67
N ASN A 10 4.96 2.64 22.41
CA ASN A 10 4.98 2.65 23.87
C ASN A 10 5.54 3.98 24.41
N VAL A 11 6.47 4.63 23.72
CA VAL A 11 7.01 5.95 24.09
C VAL A 11 5.97 7.05 23.87
N SER A 12 5.17 6.99 22.79
CA SER A 12 4.11 7.98 22.54
C SER A 12 2.97 7.89 23.54
N THR A 13 2.61 6.68 24.02
CA THR A 13 1.64 6.50 25.12
C THR A 13 2.22 6.88 26.48
N ALA A 14 3.50 6.64 26.73
CA ALA A 14 4.18 7.03 27.96
C ALA A 14 4.37 8.56 28.04
N ALA A 15 4.62 9.25 26.93
CA ALA A 15 4.74 10.71 26.89
C ALA A 15 3.44 11.43 27.26
N ALA A 16 2.27 10.82 26.97
CA ALA A 16 0.97 11.38 27.38
C ALA A 16 0.68 11.18 28.90
N VAL A 17 1.31 10.18 29.54
CA VAL A 17 1.11 9.89 30.98
C VAL A 17 2.14 10.60 31.86
N VAL A 18 3.33 10.93 31.34
CA VAL A 18 4.38 11.63 32.10
C VAL A 18 4.11 13.12 32.30
N CYS A 19 3.19 13.72 31.55
CA CYS A 19 2.79 15.12 31.79
C CYS A 19 1.96 15.33 33.08
N ALA A 20 1.60 14.28 33.82
CA ALA A 20 0.77 14.39 35.04
C ALA A 20 1.49 14.08 36.37
N ALA A 21 2.77 13.70 36.36
CA ALA A 21 3.45 13.38 37.64
C ALA A 21 4.93 13.76 37.56
N THR A 22 5.27 14.95 37.95
CA THR A 22 6.40 15.32 38.83
C THR A 22 6.66 16.82 38.71
N LEU A 23 6.22 17.59 39.71
CA LEU A 23 6.70 18.93 40.01
C LEU A 23 8.10 18.84 40.66
N LEU A 24 9.08 18.36 39.94
CA LEU A 24 10.49 18.60 40.27
C LEU A 24 10.96 19.77 39.40
N PRO A 25 11.80 20.69 39.93
CA PRO A 25 12.36 21.76 39.12
C PRO A 25 13.25 21.12 38.05
N VAL A 26 12.70 20.98 36.84
CA VAL A 26 13.50 20.61 35.68
C VAL A 26 14.43 21.79 35.43
N GLU A 27 15.71 21.62 35.72
CA GLU A 27 16.74 22.56 35.33
C GLU A 27 16.65 22.76 33.82
N LYS A 28 16.18 23.93 33.38
CA LYS A 28 16.00 24.23 31.97
C LYS A 28 17.35 24.17 31.27
N ALA A 29 17.53 23.14 30.44
CA ALA A 29 18.72 23.08 29.57
C ALA A 29 18.88 24.42 28.82
N PRO A 30 20.12 24.86 28.56
CA PRO A 30 20.37 26.09 27.81
C PRO A 30 19.63 26.09 26.47
N PRO A 31 19.12 27.25 25.99
CA PRO A 31 18.30 27.34 24.77
C PRO A 31 18.90 26.63 23.55
N ALA A 32 20.23 26.67 23.39
CA ALA A 32 20.93 25.99 22.31
C ALA A 32 20.83 24.45 22.39
N GLN A 33 20.91 23.86 23.59
CA GLN A 33 20.78 22.40 23.77
C GLN A 33 19.33 21.95 23.56
N GLN A 34 18.33 22.73 23.95
CA GLN A 34 16.92 22.46 23.70
C GLN A 34 16.63 22.51 22.20
N THR A 35 17.21 23.45 21.47
CA THR A 35 17.04 23.57 20.00
C THR A 35 17.66 22.38 19.30
N LEU A 36 18.89 21.96 19.66
CA LEU A 36 19.56 20.80 19.08
C LEU A 36 18.83 19.48 19.38
N ALA A 37 18.30 19.33 20.60
CA ALA A 37 17.50 18.16 20.97
C ALA A 37 16.18 18.10 20.21
N ALA A 38 15.52 19.25 20.01
CA ALA A 38 14.29 19.33 19.23
C ALA A 38 14.53 19.07 17.74
N GLN A 39 15.61 19.61 17.16
CA GLN A 39 15.99 19.33 15.77
C GLN A 39 16.27 17.84 15.54
N ASN A 40 17.04 17.21 16.44
CA ASN A 40 17.34 15.78 16.37
C ASN A 40 16.05 14.93 16.46
N LEU A 41 15.09 15.30 17.32
CA LEU A 41 13.82 14.61 17.44
C LEU A 41 12.96 14.75 16.16
N LEU A 42 12.92 15.95 15.56
CA LEU A 42 12.20 16.20 14.31
C LEU A 42 12.80 15.42 13.14
N GLU A 43 14.14 15.38 13.04
CA GLU A 43 14.83 14.58 12.03
C GLU A 43 14.53 13.09 12.17
N GLN A 44 14.59 12.56 13.39
CA GLN A 44 14.24 11.16 13.66
C GLN A 44 12.75 10.87 13.35
N ALA A 45 11.85 11.76 13.71
CA ALA A 45 10.42 11.63 13.40
C ALA A 45 10.17 11.64 11.89
N TYR A 46 10.85 12.51 11.16
CA TYR A 46 10.80 12.57 9.70
C TYR A 46 11.29 11.26 9.07
N LEU A 47 12.49 10.79 9.44
CA LEU A 47 13.04 9.54 8.92
C LEU A 47 12.14 8.33 9.22
N TYR A 48 11.52 8.32 10.39
CA TYR A 48 10.58 7.28 10.78
C TYR A 48 9.30 7.31 9.93
N ALA A 49 8.72 8.49 9.73
CA ALA A 49 7.44 8.64 9.03
C ALA A 49 7.59 8.63 7.49
N PHE A 50 8.80 8.83 6.96
CA PHE A 50 9.06 8.98 5.54
C PHE A 50 8.46 7.85 4.66
N PRO A 51 8.58 6.56 4.99
CA PRO A 51 7.95 5.49 4.19
C PRO A 51 6.44 5.65 4.09
N LEU A 52 5.78 6.05 5.17
CA LEU A 52 4.33 6.26 5.20
C LEU A 52 3.91 7.46 4.34
N VAL A 53 4.66 8.57 4.42
CA VAL A 53 4.40 9.78 3.62
C VAL A 53 4.55 9.50 2.13
N ILE A 54 5.62 8.81 1.74
CA ILE A 54 5.85 8.44 0.33
C ILE A 54 4.80 7.44 -0.17
N MET A 55 4.39 6.48 0.66
CA MET A 55 3.33 5.55 0.31
C MET A 55 2.01 6.30 0.08
N ASP A 56 1.64 7.25 0.95
CA ASP A 56 0.42 8.03 0.79
C ASP A 56 0.47 8.95 -0.46
N ALA A 57 1.60 9.59 -0.72
CA ALA A 57 1.79 10.37 -1.94
C ALA A 57 1.66 9.51 -3.20
N THR A 58 2.26 8.30 -3.20
CA THR A 58 2.18 7.34 -4.31
C THR A 58 0.75 6.86 -4.51
N ARG A 59 0.05 6.48 -3.44
CA ARG A 59 -1.37 6.11 -3.47
C ARG A 59 -2.21 7.24 -4.06
N THR A 60 -2.06 8.45 -3.52
CA THR A 60 -2.83 9.62 -3.95
C THR A 60 -2.66 9.89 -5.44
N ALA A 61 -1.42 9.88 -5.95
CA ALA A 61 -1.17 10.08 -7.38
C ALA A 61 -1.69 8.92 -8.24
N SER A 62 -1.55 7.68 -7.78
CA SER A 62 -1.95 6.48 -8.54
C SER A 62 -3.47 6.27 -8.56
N THR A 63 -4.19 6.78 -7.54
CA THR A 63 -5.65 6.69 -7.48
C THR A 63 -6.38 7.94 -7.95
N ASN A 64 -5.64 8.98 -8.36
CA ASN A 64 -6.18 10.24 -8.85
C ASN A 64 -6.69 10.09 -10.30
N THR A 65 -7.78 9.39 -10.46
CA THR A 65 -8.46 9.18 -11.75
C THR A 65 -9.93 8.79 -11.55
N ARG A 66 -10.76 9.10 -12.53
CA ARG A 66 -12.19 8.73 -12.50
C ARG A 66 -12.44 7.28 -12.90
N THR A 67 -11.60 6.74 -13.76
CA THR A 67 -11.71 5.37 -14.30
C THR A 67 -10.34 4.72 -14.33
N ALA A 68 -10.31 3.38 -14.26
CA ALA A 68 -9.06 2.63 -14.36
C ALA A 68 -8.42 2.81 -15.76
N THR A 69 -7.10 2.92 -15.75
CA THR A 69 -6.21 2.99 -16.91
C THR A 69 -5.04 2.05 -16.70
N SER A 70 -4.12 1.97 -17.65
CA SER A 70 -2.88 1.18 -17.51
C SER A 70 -1.89 1.74 -16.47
N ASN A 71 -2.10 2.96 -15.97
CA ASN A 71 -1.19 3.65 -15.05
C ASN A 71 -1.84 4.13 -13.75
N LYS A 72 -3.16 4.28 -13.71
CA LYS A 72 -3.93 4.75 -12.56
C LYS A 72 -5.25 4.00 -12.46
N ALA A 73 -5.73 3.77 -11.24
CA ALA A 73 -7.10 3.30 -11.02
C ALA A 73 -7.65 3.88 -9.72
N PRO A 74 -8.96 4.08 -9.60
CA PRO A 74 -9.57 4.42 -8.32
C PRO A 74 -9.21 3.41 -7.23
N ILE A 75 -9.33 3.83 -5.96
CA ILE A 75 -9.15 2.93 -4.83
C ILE A 75 -10.01 1.66 -5.00
N ASN A 76 -9.50 0.50 -4.58
CA ASN A 76 -10.15 -0.81 -4.71
C ASN A 76 -10.37 -1.26 -6.16
N GLN A 77 -9.59 -0.77 -7.11
CA GLN A 77 -9.60 -1.20 -8.50
C GLN A 77 -8.20 -1.51 -9.00
N PHE A 78 -8.11 -2.41 -9.99
CA PHE A 78 -6.82 -2.79 -10.57
C PHE A 78 -6.26 -1.74 -11.54
N ILE A 79 -4.95 -1.57 -11.47
CA ILE A 79 -4.10 -0.94 -12.48
C ILE A 79 -3.41 -2.08 -13.23
N HIS A 80 -3.82 -2.39 -14.43
CA HIS A 80 -3.19 -3.40 -15.28
C HIS A 80 -2.17 -2.73 -16.20
N ALA A 81 -0.87 -2.92 -15.92
CA ALA A 81 0.18 -2.44 -16.81
C ALA A 81 0.09 -3.14 -18.16
N GLU A 82 0.24 -2.38 -19.25
CA GLU A 82 0.05 -2.87 -20.62
C GLU A 82 1.32 -3.25 -21.34
N LYS A 83 2.45 -2.87 -20.82
CA LYS A 83 3.77 -3.14 -21.38
C LYS A 83 4.81 -3.22 -20.27
N LEU A 84 5.94 -3.78 -20.60
CA LEU A 84 7.14 -3.68 -19.76
C LEU A 84 7.62 -2.23 -19.71
N ALA A 85 8.38 -1.92 -18.67
CA ALA A 85 9.10 -0.65 -18.61
C ALA A 85 10.13 -0.57 -19.75
N ASP A 86 10.31 0.62 -20.26
CA ASP A 86 11.27 0.94 -21.32
C ASP A 86 12.09 2.19 -20.97
N ALA A 87 12.96 2.63 -21.89
CA ALA A 87 13.82 3.80 -21.71
C ALA A 87 13.04 5.12 -21.47
N THR A 88 11.73 5.16 -21.72
CA THR A 88 10.86 6.32 -21.46
C THR A 88 10.25 6.30 -20.06
N THR A 89 10.32 5.18 -19.34
CA THR A 89 9.79 5.04 -17.98
C THR A 89 10.61 5.88 -17.01
N ARG A 90 9.99 6.88 -16.38
CA ARG A 90 10.65 7.85 -15.50
C ARG A 90 10.09 7.84 -14.07
N ALA A 91 9.06 7.03 -13.80
CA ALA A 91 8.38 7.01 -12.49
C ALA A 91 9.23 6.37 -11.38
N VAL A 92 10.13 5.44 -11.73
CA VAL A 92 11.01 4.73 -10.80
C VAL A 92 12.43 4.66 -11.33
N VAL A 93 13.41 4.52 -10.43
CA VAL A 93 14.85 4.53 -10.78
C VAL A 93 15.28 3.26 -11.52
N THR A 94 14.77 2.10 -11.06
CA THR A 94 15.11 0.77 -11.60
C THR A 94 13.82 -0.01 -11.88
N PRO A 95 13.13 0.30 -12.99
CA PRO A 95 11.89 -0.39 -13.32
C PRO A 95 12.15 -1.86 -13.66
N ASN A 96 11.18 -2.72 -13.32
CA ASN A 96 11.20 -4.13 -13.72
C ASN A 96 10.95 -4.27 -15.23
N VAL A 97 11.70 -5.15 -15.89
CA VAL A 97 11.64 -5.40 -17.33
C VAL A 97 11.29 -6.85 -17.69
N ASP A 98 10.96 -7.68 -16.71
CA ASP A 98 10.73 -9.13 -16.87
C ASP A 98 9.27 -9.54 -16.62
N THR A 99 8.52 -8.75 -15.88
CA THR A 99 7.14 -9.06 -15.50
C THR A 99 6.19 -7.92 -15.80
N ILE A 100 4.96 -8.27 -16.19
CA ILE A 100 3.85 -7.33 -16.30
C ILE A 100 3.20 -7.18 -14.92
N TYR A 101 2.92 -5.95 -14.51
CA TYR A 101 2.35 -5.65 -13.21
C TYR A 101 0.82 -5.51 -13.27
N THR A 102 0.18 -6.03 -12.26
CA THR A 102 -1.17 -5.64 -11.84
C THR A 102 -1.08 -5.10 -10.42
N GLN A 103 -1.50 -3.87 -10.22
CA GLN A 103 -1.42 -3.20 -8.93
C GLN A 103 -2.81 -2.76 -8.47
N ALA A 104 -3.01 -2.62 -7.17
CA ALA A 104 -4.17 -1.95 -6.61
C ALA A 104 -3.83 -1.33 -5.25
N PHE A 105 -4.36 -0.15 -5.00
CA PHE A 105 -4.44 0.42 -3.67
C PHE A 105 -5.80 0.08 -3.07
N LEU A 106 -5.79 -0.54 -1.91
CA LEU A 106 -6.99 -1.02 -1.23
C LEU A 106 -7.23 -0.23 0.04
N ASP A 107 -8.49 0.02 0.31
CA ASP A 107 -8.98 0.42 1.62
C ASP A 107 -9.79 -0.74 2.21
N VAL A 108 -9.26 -1.36 3.25
CA VAL A 108 -9.87 -2.46 4.00
C VAL A 108 -10.45 -1.98 5.34
N GLY A 109 -10.64 -0.66 5.49
CA GLY A 109 -11.12 -0.06 6.73
C GLY A 109 -12.55 -0.41 7.07
N ALA A 110 -13.44 -0.46 6.08
CA ALA A 110 -14.85 -0.77 6.27
C ALA A 110 -15.13 -2.28 6.27
N GLU A 111 -14.55 -3.00 5.32
CA GLU A 111 -14.73 -4.44 5.15
C GLU A 111 -13.54 -5.07 4.40
N PRO A 112 -13.40 -6.42 4.43
CA PRO A 112 -12.38 -7.10 3.64
C PRO A 112 -12.55 -6.89 2.13
N MET A 113 -11.41 -6.89 1.42
CA MET A 113 -11.39 -6.95 -0.04
C MET A 113 -11.08 -8.37 -0.49
N ILE A 114 -11.96 -8.95 -1.31
CA ILE A 114 -11.73 -10.23 -1.98
C ILE A 114 -10.79 -9.99 -3.15
N TYR A 115 -9.69 -10.70 -3.15
CA TYR A 115 -8.65 -10.70 -4.18
C TYR A 115 -8.56 -12.10 -4.81
N GLY A 116 -8.96 -12.23 -6.06
CA GLY A 116 -8.93 -13.49 -6.78
C GLY A 116 -7.74 -13.59 -7.73
N VAL A 117 -6.96 -14.66 -7.58
CA VAL A 117 -5.88 -15.02 -8.48
C VAL A 117 -6.34 -16.23 -9.32
N PRO A 118 -6.42 -16.08 -10.66
CA PRO A 118 -6.91 -17.16 -11.53
C PRO A 118 -5.92 -18.32 -11.61
N GLN A 119 -6.40 -19.49 -11.99
CA GLN A 119 -5.55 -20.64 -12.32
C GLN A 119 -4.64 -20.29 -13.49
N THR A 120 -3.36 -20.56 -13.33
CA THR A 120 -2.33 -20.39 -14.35
C THR A 120 -1.16 -21.33 -14.05
N ASP A 121 -0.48 -21.82 -15.07
CA ASP A 121 0.78 -22.55 -15.02
C ASP A 121 2.01 -21.64 -15.06
N ARG A 122 1.77 -20.36 -15.25
CA ARG A 122 2.80 -19.33 -15.33
C ARG A 122 3.22 -18.89 -13.94
N PHE A 123 4.52 -18.60 -13.78
CA PHE A 123 5.00 -17.98 -12.56
C PHE A 123 4.36 -16.60 -12.35
N PHE A 124 3.83 -16.42 -11.17
CA PHE A 124 3.36 -15.13 -10.66
C PHE A 124 3.62 -15.03 -9.16
N ASN A 125 3.60 -13.84 -8.64
CA ASN A 125 3.41 -13.56 -7.21
C ASN A 125 2.58 -12.30 -7.02
N VAL A 126 1.88 -12.22 -5.90
CA VAL A 126 1.18 -10.99 -5.46
C VAL A 126 1.75 -10.59 -4.11
N GLN A 127 2.52 -9.52 -4.09
CA GLN A 127 3.00 -8.92 -2.86
C GLN A 127 1.92 -8.04 -2.26
N VAL A 128 1.59 -8.27 -1.00
CA VAL A 128 0.64 -7.47 -0.22
C VAL A 128 1.44 -6.62 0.77
N LEU A 129 1.38 -5.30 0.62
CA LEU A 129 2.14 -4.34 1.42
C LEU A 129 1.21 -3.54 2.33
N ASP A 130 1.62 -3.33 3.57
CA ASP A 130 0.96 -2.39 4.47
C ASP A 130 1.32 -0.92 4.14
N ALA A 131 0.70 0.03 4.84
CA ALA A 131 0.96 1.46 4.64
C ALA A 131 2.40 1.89 4.92
N TRP A 132 3.18 1.08 5.64
CA TRP A 132 4.60 1.30 5.94
C TRP A 132 5.53 0.63 4.92
N THR A 133 4.99 0.07 3.83
CA THR A 133 5.73 -0.73 2.84
C THR A 133 6.30 -2.06 3.36
N ASN A 134 5.82 -2.55 4.52
CA ASN A 134 6.17 -3.91 4.91
C ASN A 134 5.37 -4.91 4.10
N THR A 135 6.00 -6.00 3.71
CA THR A 135 5.30 -7.14 3.12
C THR A 135 4.52 -7.88 4.21
N ALA A 136 3.20 -7.80 4.15
CA ALA A 136 2.31 -8.55 5.04
C ALA A 136 2.13 -10.00 4.55
N ALA A 137 2.05 -10.20 3.24
CA ALA A 137 1.95 -11.52 2.62
C ALA A 137 2.50 -11.53 1.19
N VAL A 138 2.83 -12.71 0.69
CA VAL A 138 3.07 -12.99 -0.73
C VAL A 138 2.16 -14.14 -1.14
N LEU A 139 1.30 -13.91 -2.14
CA LEU A 139 0.40 -14.92 -2.68
C LEU A 139 1.06 -15.54 -3.90
N GLU A 140 1.33 -16.83 -3.84
CA GLU A 140 2.05 -17.58 -4.90
C GLU A 140 1.21 -18.71 -5.49
N THR A 141 -0.03 -18.88 -4.99
CA THR A 141 -0.95 -19.90 -5.49
C THR A 141 -2.23 -19.26 -6.01
N PRO A 142 -2.85 -19.84 -7.06
CA PRO A 142 -4.20 -19.44 -7.47
C PRO A 142 -5.21 -19.67 -6.35
N GLY A 143 -6.23 -18.79 -6.25
CA GLY A 143 -7.24 -18.91 -5.21
C GLY A 143 -7.95 -17.59 -4.91
N LEU A 144 -8.83 -17.62 -3.94
CA LEU A 144 -9.52 -16.47 -3.40
C LEU A 144 -8.93 -16.11 -2.03
N TYR A 145 -8.63 -14.85 -1.86
CA TYR A 145 -8.03 -14.29 -0.65
C TYR A 145 -8.88 -13.13 -0.15
N ALA A 146 -9.13 -13.08 1.14
CA ALA A 146 -9.70 -11.90 1.80
C ALA A 146 -8.59 -11.11 2.47
N ILE A 147 -8.25 -9.97 1.91
CA ILE A 147 -7.32 -9.03 2.53
C ILE A 147 -8.11 -8.21 3.54
N THR A 148 -7.77 -8.33 4.81
CA THR A 148 -8.57 -7.80 5.91
C THR A 148 -7.72 -7.20 7.01
N ARG A 149 -8.27 -6.25 7.75
CA ARG A 149 -7.63 -5.77 8.98
C ARG A 149 -7.46 -6.93 9.98
N ALA A 150 -6.37 -6.93 10.70
CA ALA A 150 -6.07 -7.96 11.69
C ALA A 150 -7.12 -8.06 12.83
N ASP A 151 -7.82 -6.94 13.12
CA ASP A 151 -8.88 -6.87 14.14
C ASP A 151 -10.30 -7.15 13.62
N TRP A 152 -10.45 -7.44 12.33
CA TRP A 152 -11.75 -7.79 11.75
C TRP A 152 -12.23 -9.17 12.25
N GLN A 153 -13.49 -9.27 12.70
CA GLN A 153 -14.06 -10.44 13.38
C GLN A 153 -15.19 -11.13 12.60
N GLY A 154 -15.40 -10.77 11.34
CA GLY A 154 -16.46 -11.40 10.53
C GLY A 154 -16.09 -12.81 10.06
N GLU A 155 -17.06 -13.47 9.42
CA GLU A 155 -16.89 -14.78 8.80
C GLU A 155 -16.61 -14.64 7.30
N LEU A 156 -15.71 -15.48 6.78
CA LEU A 156 -15.39 -15.54 5.36
C LEU A 156 -16.14 -16.70 4.69
N PRO A 157 -16.50 -16.56 3.40
CA PRO A 157 -17.03 -17.66 2.62
C PRO A 157 -16.08 -18.85 2.56
N GLU A 158 -16.64 -20.05 2.40
CA GLU A 158 -15.85 -21.27 2.23
C GLU A 158 -14.86 -21.15 1.06
N GLY A 159 -13.64 -21.62 1.26
CA GLY A 159 -12.56 -21.59 0.25
C GLY A 159 -11.85 -20.24 0.11
N VAL A 160 -12.24 -19.21 0.86
CA VAL A 160 -11.54 -17.91 0.88
C VAL A 160 -10.49 -17.92 1.98
N GLN A 161 -9.23 -17.69 1.61
CA GLN A 161 -8.11 -17.63 2.53
C GLN A 161 -7.99 -16.23 3.15
N ARG A 162 -7.81 -16.16 4.47
CA ARG A 162 -7.65 -14.90 5.19
C ARG A 162 -6.20 -14.39 5.15
N ILE A 163 -6.03 -13.12 4.81
CA ILE A 163 -4.75 -12.39 4.85
C ILE A 163 -4.91 -11.17 5.75
N ASP A 164 -4.32 -11.22 6.92
CA ASP A 164 -4.36 -10.12 7.89
C ASP A 164 -3.31 -9.06 7.56
N VAL A 165 -3.74 -7.79 7.56
CA VAL A 165 -2.87 -6.64 7.38
C VAL A 165 -2.98 -5.67 8.58
N PRO A 166 -1.88 -5.03 8.98
CA PRO A 166 -1.87 -4.16 10.17
C PRO A 166 -2.43 -2.75 9.92
N THR A 167 -2.69 -2.37 8.68
CA THR A 167 -3.16 -1.04 8.30
C THR A 167 -4.40 -1.13 7.41
N THR A 168 -5.23 -0.07 7.41
CA THR A 168 -6.43 0.00 6.55
C THR A 168 -6.09 0.23 5.08
N MET A 169 -4.99 0.93 4.82
CA MET A 169 -4.48 1.11 3.47
C MET A 169 -3.49 0.00 3.13
N VAL A 170 -3.68 -0.62 1.98
CA VAL A 170 -2.87 -1.73 1.47
C VAL A 170 -2.50 -1.46 0.03
N TRP A 171 -1.29 -1.83 -0.36
CA TRP A 171 -0.87 -1.82 -1.75
C TRP A 171 -0.56 -3.25 -2.20
N THR A 172 -1.21 -3.70 -3.26
CA THR A 172 -0.93 -5.00 -3.86
C THR A 172 -0.17 -4.84 -5.17
N ILE A 173 0.84 -5.68 -5.38
CA ILE A 173 1.64 -5.72 -6.60
C ILE A 173 1.72 -7.17 -7.08
N ALA A 174 0.92 -7.50 -8.08
CA ALA A 174 1.07 -8.77 -8.80
C ALA A 174 2.13 -8.61 -9.89
N ARG A 175 2.99 -9.61 -10.00
CA ARG A 175 4.02 -9.74 -11.03
C ARG A 175 3.76 -11.01 -11.81
N ILE A 176 3.54 -10.89 -13.10
CA ILE A 176 3.26 -12.00 -14.01
C ILE A 176 4.38 -12.05 -15.03
N VAL A 177 5.09 -13.18 -15.13
CA VAL A 177 6.20 -13.32 -16.08
C VAL A 177 5.72 -13.19 -17.52
N LEU A 178 6.45 -12.43 -18.31
CA LEU A 178 6.25 -12.24 -19.75
C LEU A 178 7.37 -12.91 -20.53
N SER A 179 7.04 -13.80 -21.46
CA SER A 179 7.99 -14.54 -22.30
C SER A 179 8.17 -13.91 -23.69
N GLY A 180 8.35 -12.60 -23.75
CA GLY A 180 8.46 -11.82 -24.99
C GLY A 180 7.19 -11.07 -25.35
N GLN A 181 7.27 -10.18 -26.33
CA GLN A 181 6.17 -9.29 -26.71
C GLN A 181 4.94 -10.04 -27.26
N GLU A 182 5.17 -11.14 -27.96
CA GLU A 182 4.13 -12.01 -28.52
C GLU A 182 3.29 -12.71 -27.44
N ASP A 183 3.82 -12.82 -26.22
CA ASP A 183 3.15 -13.44 -25.07
C ASP A 183 2.21 -12.47 -24.31
N LEU A 184 2.23 -11.19 -24.66
CA LEU A 184 1.42 -10.17 -23.98
C LEU A 184 -0.08 -10.50 -23.94
N PRO A 185 -0.73 -11.02 -25.02
CA PRO A 185 -2.13 -11.41 -24.98
C PRO A 185 -2.43 -12.49 -23.93
N ASN A 186 -1.50 -13.44 -23.68
CA ASN A 186 -1.68 -14.47 -22.66
C ASN A 186 -1.63 -13.88 -21.25
N VAL A 187 -0.72 -12.94 -20.99
CA VAL A 187 -0.67 -12.22 -19.71
C VAL A 187 -1.95 -11.41 -19.50
N ARG A 188 -2.47 -10.76 -20.54
CA ARG A 188 -3.76 -10.05 -20.52
C ARG A 188 -4.90 -10.98 -20.10
N ALA A 189 -4.99 -12.15 -20.71
CA ALA A 189 -6.02 -13.13 -20.39
C ALA A 189 -5.98 -13.60 -18.92
N ILE A 190 -4.81 -13.51 -18.25
CA ILE A 190 -4.69 -13.74 -16.81
C ILE A 190 -5.20 -12.52 -16.04
N GLN A 191 -4.75 -11.31 -16.41
CA GLN A 191 -5.18 -10.06 -15.78
C GLN A 191 -6.71 -9.90 -15.82
N ASP A 192 -7.34 -10.20 -16.96
CA ASP A 192 -8.79 -10.10 -17.16
C ASP A 192 -9.60 -11.06 -16.28
N LYS A 193 -8.98 -12.13 -15.79
CA LYS A 193 -9.60 -13.10 -14.89
C LYS A 193 -9.34 -12.82 -13.41
N MET A 194 -8.46 -11.88 -13.08
CA MET A 194 -8.24 -11.47 -11.70
C MET A 194 -9.50 -10.79 -11.15
N GLN A 195 -9.76 -10.97 -9.87
CA GLN A 195 -10.94 -10.41 -9.21
C GLN A 195 -10.52 -9.50 -8.06
N LEU A 196 -11.23 -8.39 -7.93
CA LEU A 196 -11.07 -7.47 -6.80
C LEU A 196 -12.41 -6.81 -6.51
N MET A 197 -12.96 -7.09 -5.33
CA MET A 197 -14.25 -6.53 -4.90
C MET A 197 -14.40 -6.58 -3.38
N PRO A 198 -15.24 -5.74 -2.77
CA PRO A 198 -15.60 -5.85 -1.36
C PRO A 198 -16.24 -7.21 -1.04
N LEU A 199 -16.05 -7.69 0.20
CA LEU A 199 -16.64 -8.95 0.66
C LEU A 199 -18.17 -8.96 0.51
N SER A 200 -18.83 -7.87 0.86
CA SER A 200 -20.28 -7.72 0.72
C SER A 200 -20.75 -7.89 -0.75
N ALA A 201 -20.02 -7.33 -1.69
CA ALA A 201 -20.31 -7.46 -3.12
C ALA A 201 -20.04 -8.89 -3.64
N TYR A 202 -18.99 -9.53 -3.15
CA TYR A 202 -18.72 -10.95 -3.46
C TYR A 202 -19.86 -11.86 -3.00
N GLN A 203 -20.35 -11.66 -1.78
CA GLN A 203 -21.48 -12.40 -1.22
C GLN A 203 -22.78 -12.13 -1.95
N ALA A 204 -22.97 -10.91 -2.46
CA ALA A 204 -24.12 -10.53 -3.27
C ALA A 204 -24.07 -11.04 -4.72
N GLY A 205 -22.95 -11.60 -5.16
CA GLY A 205 -22.77 -12.16 -6.50
C GLY A 205 -22.50 -11.15 -7.61
N GLY A 206 -22.08 -9.94 -7.27
CA GLY A 206 -21.71 -8.93 -8.27
C GLY A 206 -21.29 -7.60 -7.68
N TRP A 207 -20.42 -6.89 -8.42
CA TRP A 207 -19.95 -5.57 -8.05
C TRP A 207 -19.72 -4.70 -9.28
N THR A 208 -20.20 -3.47 -9.19
CA THR A 208 -19.83 -2.42 -10.13
C THR A 208 -18.93 -1.44 -9.40
N ALA A 209 -17.69 -1.37 -9.81
CA ALA A 209 -16.72 -0.48 -9.21
C ALA A 209 -17.17 0.99 -9.34
N PRO A 210 -17.18 1.77 -8.25
CA PRO A 210 -17.57 3.18 -8.31
C PRO A 210 -16.54 3.98 -9.11
N ALA A 211 -17.00 5.03 -9.78
CA ALA A 211 -16.08 6.01 -10.37
C ALA A 211 -15.25 6.68 -9.28
N GLY A 212 -13.98 6.92 -9.58
CA GLY A 212 -13.11 7.69 -8.70
C GLY A 212 -13.27 9.20 -8.87
N SER A 213 -12.37 9.93 -8.26
CA SER A 213 -12.27 11.40 -8.39
C SER A 213 -10.95 11.78 -9.05
N TYR A 214 -10.93 12.94 -9.67
CA TYR A 214 -9.69 13.54 -10.21
C TYR A 214 -9.54 14.97 -9.69
N ASP A 215 -8.37 15.26 -9.12
CA ASP A 215 -7.96 16.59 -8.68
C ASP A 215 -6.54 16.87 -9.22
N PRO A 216 -6.33 17.91 -10.04
CA PRO A 216 -5.01 18.26 -10.57
C PRO A 216 -3.95 18.51 -9.47
N ALA A 217 -4.35 18.91 -8.27
CA ALA A 217 -3.45 19.11 -7.14
C ALA A 217 -2.83 17.80 -6.62
N ASN A 218 -3.45 16.65 -6.93
CA ASN A 218 -3.04 15.32 -6.53
C ASN A 218 -2.28 14.54 -7.63
N ASP A 219 -1.92 15.20 -8.73
CA ASP A 219 -1.02 14.58 -9.69
C ASP A 219 0.38 14.44 -9.08
N PHE A 220 1.13 13.43 -9.57
CA PHE A 220 2.42 13.06 -9.00
C PHE A 220 3.34 14.28 -8.87
N VAL A 221 3.68 14.64 -7.64
CA VAL A 221 4.67 15.66 -7.31
C VAL A 221 6.00 14.96 -7.09
N PRO A 222 7.07 15.30 -7.84
CA PRO A 222 8.38 14.73 -7.60
C PRO A 222 8.82 14.90 -6.15
N VAL A 223 9.50 13.90 -5.59
CA VAL A 223 9.95 13.85 -4.18
C VAL A 223 10.65 15.14 -3.73
N LYS A 224 11.36 15.83 -4.61
CA LYS A 224 11.99 17.12 -4.34
C LYS A 224 11.03 18.20 -3.81
N HIS A 225 9.74 18.11 -4.09
CA HIS A 225 8.71 19.03 -3.60
C HIS A 225 8.07 18.57 -2.29
N VAL A 226 8.23 17.30 -1.92
CA VAL A 226 7.79 16.77 -0.63
C VAL A 226 8.78 17.17 0.47
N LEU A 227 10.02 17.51 0.09
CA LEU A 227 11.13 17.85 0.97
C LEU A 227 11.39 19.37 1.07
N ALA A 228 10.63 20.21 0.40
CA ALA A 228 10.70 21.65 0.48
C ALA A 228 9.67 22.24 1.46
#